data_c9d5382797d5a5901981494153b77da9
#
_entry.id   c9d5382797d5a5901981494153b77da9
#
_cell.length_a   1.000
_cell.length_b   1.000
_cell.length_c   1.000
_cell.angle_alpha   90.00
_cell.angle_beta   90.00
_cell.angle_gamma   90.00
#
_symmetry.space_group_name_H-M   'P 1'
#
loop_
_entity.id
_entity.type
_entity.pdbx_description
1 polymer ?
#
loop_
_entity_poly.entity_id
_entity_poly.type
_entity_poly.pdbx_seq_one_letter_code
_entity_poly.pdbx_strand_id
1 'polypeptide(L)'
;MPVLKHATAITEVQLSPGTPPSEALLLSDTPWVARGYVADWPLVKAAASGADDALAYIAGFYQGRPVNAFLAEPEFEGRFFYNDDLTGFNFIQVNTQLTQVFEKLLAFSTSNEKPPALYVGSTQTSAWLPGFNEAHPLPCDIPEPMTSLWIGNESRVAAHFDFPRNIACCVLGERRFTVFPPEQVENLYVGPWDLTPAGQPISMVDFHSIDYAQFPKFKEAEEHAQTTTLEPGDVIYLPNMWWHQVESLSPINGLVNFWWQETPGVYGSPTEALKHAFLSIRSLPLHQRKALKAMFDHYVFADTTEHLEHLPEASWGRLGDISDTLARQLPAERTHSIKQKPNQEAANSKKKTK
;
A
#
# COMPACT_ATOMS: atom_id res chain seq x y z
N MET A 1 -7.76 22.84 3.80
CA MET A 1 -8.00 23.01 2.34
C MET A 1 -7.33 21.83 1.65
N PRO A 2 -7.84 21.34 0.52
CA PRO A 2 -7.15 20.29 -0.24
C PRO A 2 -5.77 20.81 -0.65
N VAL A 3 -4.76 19.92 -0.61
CA VAL A 3 -3.39 20.25 -1.04
C VAL A 3 -3.36 20.49 -2.54
N LEU A 4 -4.14 19.72 -3.30
CA LEU A 4 -4.27 19.83 -4.75
C LEU A 4 -5.51 20.64 -5.11
N LYS A 5 -5.36 21.65 -5.99
CA LYS A 5 -6.43 22.61 -6.32
C LYS A 5 -7.61 22.01 -7.07
N HIS A 6 -7.37 20.97 -7.85
CA HIS A 6 -8.34 20.33 -8.74
C HIS A 6 -8.88 19.01 -8.19
N ALA A 7 -8.40 18.55 -7.01
CA ALA A 7 -8.86 17.31 -6.42
C ALA A 7 -10.36 17.37 -6.09
N THR A 8 -11.08 16.36 -6.54
CA THR A 8 -12.50 16.16 -6.22
C THR A 8 -12.68 15.42 -4.91
N ALA A 9 -13.87 15.44 -4.32
CA ALA A 9 -14.15 14.63 -3.14
C ALA A 9 -14.30 13.15 -3.52
N ILE A 10 -13.79 12.27 -2.65
CA ILE A 10 -14.07 10.84 -2.76
C ILE A 10 -15.55 10.60 -2.48
N THR A 11 -16.17 9.66 -3.20
CA THR A 11 -17.59 9.33 -3.04
C THR A 11 -17.90 8.88 -1.62
N GLU A 12 -18.90 9.51 -0.99
CA GLU A 12 -19.38 9.08 0.32
C GLU A 12 -20.54 8.09 0.18
N VAL A 13 -20.46 6.99 0.92
CA VAL A 13 -21.50 5.96 1.01
C VAL A 13 -22.13 5.97 2.39
N GLN A 14 -23.41 5.67 2.46
CA GLN A 14 -24.14 5.60 3.73
C GLN A 14 -24.05 4.18 4.28
N LEU A 15 -23.24 3.99 5.31
CA LEU A 15 -23.15 2.74 6.07
C LEU A 15 -23.35 3.03 7.56
N SER A 16 -24.28 2.32 8.17
CA SER A 16 -24.47 2.41 9.63
C SER A 16 -23.48 1.52 10.36
N PRO A 17 -23.00 1.90 11.56
CA PRO A 17 -22.17 1.03 12.39
C PRO A 17 -22.79 -0.37 12.55
N GLY A 18 -21.97 -1.41 12.43
CA GLY A 18 -22.41 -2.80 12.54
C GLY A 18 -23.11 -3.40 11.30
N THR A 19 -23.37 -2.59 10.25
CA THR A 19 -23.99 -3.08 9.01
C THR A 19 -22.89 -3.43 7.99
N PRO A 20 -22.82 -4.69 7.49
CA PRO A 20 -21.84 -5.06 6.48
C PRO A 20 -21.99 -4.23 5.20
N PRO A 21 -20.89 -3.79 4.57
CA PRO A 21 -20.94 -3.27 3.20
C PRO A 21 -21.48 -4.36 2.26
N SER A 22 -22.19 -3.96 1.21
CA SER A 22 -22.57 -4.91 0.17
C SER A 22 -21.35 -5.46 -0.56
N GLU A 23 -21.50 -6.64 -1.16
CA GLU A 23 -20.45 -7.22 -2.02
C GLU A 23 -20.02 -6.25 -3.13
N ALA A 24 -20.97 -5.54 -3.74
CA ALA A 24 -20.68 -4.53 -4.76
C ALA A 24 -19.79 -3.39 -4.24
N LEU A 25 -19.90 -2.99 -2.97
CA LEU A 25 -19.01 -2.01 -2.36
C LEU A 25 -17.62 -2.59 -2.08
N LEU A 26 -17.54 -3.83 -1.62
CA LEU A 26 -16.27 -4.51 -1.35
C LEU A 26 -15.50 -4.86 -2.64
N LEU A 27 -16.21 -5.04 -3.76
CA LEU A 27 -15.65 -5.29 -5.08
C LEU A 27 -15.52 -4.03 -5.95
N SER A 28 -15.84 -2.84 -5.40
CA SER A 28 -15.72 -1.59 -6.13
C SER A 28 -14.29 -1.40 -6.70
N ASP A 29 -14.20 -0.90 -7.91
CA ASP A 29 -12.97 -0.47 -8.57
C ASP A 29 -12.60 0.99 -8.26
N THR A 30 -13.47 1.70 -7.53
CA THR A 30 -13.28 3.08 -7.11
C THR A 30 -13.32 3.22 -5.59
N PRO A 31 -12.53 4.15 -5.00
CA PRO A 31 -12.54 4.40 -3.57
C PRO A 31 -13.87 4.98 -3.09
N TRP A 32 -14.21 4.68 -1.85
CA TRP A 32 -15.36 5.29 -1.16
C TRP A 32 -15.05 5.54 0.31
N VAL A 33 -15.83 6.43 0.92
CA VAL A 33 -15.74 6.81 2.34
C VAL A 33 -17.09 6.54 3.03
N ALA A 34 -17.04 5.98 4.24
CA ALA A 34 -18.22 5.92 5.12
C ALA A 34 -17.93 6.65 6.43
N ARG A 35 -18.76 7.66 6.74
CA ARG A 35 -18.61 8.47 7.93
C ARG A 35 -19.15 7.77 9.16
N GLY A 36 -18.40 7.84 10.25
CA GLY A 36 -18.77 7.27 11.54
C GLY A 36 -18.96 5.75 11.56
N TYR A 37 -18.52 5.02 10.53
CA TYR A 37 -18.78 3.59 10.39
C TYR A 37 -18.23 2.73 11.53
N VAL A 38 -17.10 3.14 12.14
CA VAL A 38 -16.49 2.50 13.30
C VAL A 38 -16.52 3.37 14.57
N ALA A 39 -17.42 4.34 14.61
CA ALA A 39 -17.55 5.25 15.75
C ALA A 39 -17.84 4.53 17.09
N ASP A 40 -18.43 3.35 17.03
CA ASP A 40 -18.72 2.52 18.21
C ASP A 40 -17.53 1.73 18.74
N TRP A 41 -16.41 1.71 18.06
CA TRP A 41 -15.24 1.01 18.52
C TRP A 41 -14.71 1.57 19.87
N PRO A 42 -14.31 0.71 20.81
CA PRO A 42 -13.79 1.16 22.10
C PRO A 42 -12.61 2.12 21.99
N LEU A 43 -11.71 1.91 21.01
CA LEU A 43 -10.58 2.79 20.76
C LEU A 43 -11.02 4.19 20.30
N VAL A 44 -12.04 4.28 19.42
CA VAL A 44 -12.60 5.57 18.98
C VAL A 44 -13.25 6.31 20.14
N LYS A 45 -13.96 5.59 21.02
CA LYS A 45 -14.54 6.16 22.26
C LYS A 45 -13.46 6.63 23.23
N ALA A 46 -12.36 5.89 23.37
CA ALA A 46 -11.21 6.33 24.17
C ALA A 46 -10.58 7.60 23.56
N ALA A 47 -10.41 7.64 22.24
CA ALA A 47 -9.88 8.82 21.52
C ALA A 47 -10.75 10.08 21.71
N ALA A 48 -12.06 9.93 21.86
CA ALA A 48 -12.97 11.04 22.14
C ALA A 48 -12.77 11.65 23.55
N SER A 49 -12.18 10.89 24.49
CA SER A 49 -11.82 11.39 25.82
C SER A 49 -10.46 12.09 25.83
N GLY A 50 -9.54 11.66 24.96
CA GLY A 50 -8.21 12.26 24.84
C GLY A 50 -7.25 11.32 24.10
N ALA A 51 -6.18 11.87 23.57
CA ALA A 51 -5.16 11.07 22.89
C ALA A 51 -4.40 10.16 23.89
N ASP A 52 -4.19 10.61 25.12
CA ASP A 52 -3.57 9.84 26.20
C ASP A 52 -4.44 8.62 26.58
N ASP A 53 -5.76 8.79 26.67
CA ASP A 53 -6.71 7.68 26.91
C ASP A 53 -6.68 6.66 25.77
N ALA A 54 -6.61 7.11 24.51
CA ALA A 54 -6.50 6.23 23.35
C ALA A 54 -5.17 5.43 23.38
N LEU A 55 -4.05 6.09 23.67
CA LEU A 55 -2.75 5.43 23.76
C LEU A 55 -2.68 4.44 24.94
N ALA A 56 -3.26 4.80 26.10
CA ALA A 56 -3.36 3.90 27.25
C ALA A 56 -4.24 2.68 26.93
N TYR A 57 -5.33 2.87 26.20
CA TYR A 57 -6.17 1.78 25.75
C TYR A 57 -5.42 0.80 24.83
N ILE A 58 -4.67 1.30 23.84
CA ILE A 58 -3.83 0.45 22.96
C ILE A 58 -2.76 -0.28 23.78
N ALA A 59 -2.12 0.43 24.73
CA ALA A 59 -1.08 -0.15 25.59
C ALA A 59 -1.61 -1.34 26.42
N GLY A 60 -2.91 -1.39 26.74
CA GLY A 60 -3.53 -2.51 27.45
C GLY A 60 -3.47 -3.85 26.69
N PHE A 61 -3.34 -3.84 25.37
CA PHE A 61 -3.16 -5.04 24.54
C PHE A 61 -1.70 -5.40 24.29
N TYR A 62 -0.78 -4.46 24.51
CA TYR A 62 0.61 -4.63 24.12
C TYR A 62 1.38 -5.59 25.01
N GLN A 63 2.08 -6.56 24.40
CA GLN A 63 2.82 -7.62 25.09
C GLN A 63 4.34 -7.39 25.15
N GLY A 64 4.82 -6.17 24.87
CA GLY A 64 6.25 -5.83 24.97
C GLY A 64 7.10 -6.28 23.75
N ARG A 65 6.50 -6.71 22.66
CA ARG A 65 7.25 -7.05 21.44
C ARG A 65 7.74 -5.77 20.75
N PRO A 66 9.05 -5.63 20.45
CA PRO A 66 9.57 -4.42 19.82
C PRO A 66 8.90 -4.09 18.48
N VAL A 67 8.74 -2.80 18.20
CA VAL A 67 8.23 -2.25 16.94
C VAL A 67 9.33 -1.49 16.20
N ASN A 68 9.21 -1.37 14.90
CA ASN A 68 10.03 -0.49 14.10
C ASN A 68 9.37 0.88 14.02
N ALA A 69 10.05 1.90 14.56
CA ALA A 69 9.65 3.29 14.46
C ALA A 69 10.53 4.01 13.43
N PHE A 70 9.92 4.86 12.64
CA PHE A 70 10.59 5.75 11.69
C PHE A 70 10.65 7.15 12.28
N LEU A 71 11.82 7.78 12.21
CA LEU A 71 12.07 9.11 12.75
C LEU A 71 12.69 9.99 11.67
N ALA A 72 12.00 11.10 11.34
CA ALA A 72 12.49 12.11 10.42
C ALA A 72 12.63 13.46 11.13
N GLU A 73 13.75 14.16 10.85
CA GLU A 73 14.03 15.45 11.47
C GLU A 73 12.98 16.53 11.10
N PRO A 74 12.79 17.57 11.95
CA PRO A 74 11.75 18.59 11.75
C PRO A 74 11.86 19.35 10.43
N GLU A 75 13.05 19.45 9.86
CA GLU A 75 13.35 20.14 8.58
C GLU A 75 12.64 19.48 7.38
N PHE A 76 12.34 18.18 7.46
CA PHE A 76 11.61 17.43 6.42
C PHE A 76 10.09 17.58 6.50
N GLU A 77 9.60 18.36 7.46
CA GLU A 77 8.16 18.68 7.60
C GLU A 77 7.24 17.43 7.62
N GLY A 78 7.72 16.36 8.24
CA GLY A 78 6.98 15.10 8.35
C GLY A 78 6.95 14.25 7.08
N ARG A 79 7.65 14.65 6.02
CA ARG A 79 7.73 13.90 4.77
C ARG A 79 8.74 12.76 4.90
N PHE A 80 8.26 11.51 4.96
CA PHE A 80 9.09 10.32 4.85
C PHE A 80 9.39 10.05 3.38
N PHE A 81 10.67 10.24 3.00
CA PHE A 81 11.08 10.25 1.60
C PHE A 81 12.53 9.78 1.43
N TYR A 82 13.05 9.93 0.23
CA TYR A 82 14.45 9.73 -0.07
C TYR A 82 15.33 10.88 0.46
N ASN A 83 16.62 10.61 0.64
CA ASN A 83 17.65 11.62 0.76
C ASN A 83 17.91 12.30 -0.62
N ASP A 84 18.74 13.35 -0.64
CA ASP A 84 18.93 14.21 -1.82
C ASP A 84 19.47 13.47 -3.05
N ASP A 85 20.27 12.41 -2.86
CA ASP A 85 20.89 11.65 -3.95
C ASP A 85 20.14 10.37 -4.30
N LEU A 86 18.99 10.11 -3.67
CA LEU A 86 18.13 8.94 -3.84
C LEU A 86 18.83 7.58 -3.54
N THR A 87 19.90 7.60 -2.77
CA THR A 87 20.64 6.38 -2.37
C THR A 87 20.24 5.86 -0.99
N GLY A 88 19.44 6.62 -0.26
CA GLY A 88 18.94 6.34 1.07
C GLY A 88 17.66 7.10 1.37
N PHE A 89 17.33 7.20 2.64
CA PHE A 89 16.14 7.89 3.14
C PHE A 89 16.51 9.13 3.96
N ASN A 90 15.58 10.07 4.05
CA ASN A 90 15.65 11.24 4.92
C ASN A 90 15.21 10.95 6.36
N PHE A 91 15.06 9.68 6.71
CA PHE A 91 14.64 9.23 8.03
C PHE A 91 15.47 8.03 8.49
N ILE A 92 15.47 7.78 9.78
CA ILE A 92 16.09 6.58 10.38
C ILE A 92 15.01 5.63 10.87
N GLN A 93 15.36 4.34 10.92
CA GLN A 93 14.53 3.29 11.51
C GLN A 93 15.12 2.89 12.85
N VAL A 94 14.28 2.87 13.89
CA VAL A 94 14.66 2.54 15.26
C VAL A 94 13.79 1.41 15.76
N ASN A 95 14.42 0.36 16.29
CA ASN A 95 13.72 -0.71 16.99
C ASN A 95 13.51 -0.30 18.45
N THR A 96 12.25 -0.22 18.92
CA THR A 96 11.88 0.31 20.22
C THR A 96 10.61 -0.34 20.76
N GLN A 97 10.21 0.00 21.99
CA GLN A 97 8.95 -0.45 22.57
C GLN A 97 7.81 0.51 22.18
N LEU A 98 6.62 -0.04 21.92
CA LEU A 98 5.46 0.78 21.53
C LEU A 98 5.08 1.79 22.64
N THR A 99 5.25 1.43 23.91
CA THR A 99 5.03 2.34 25.03
C THR A 99 5.99 3.52 25.05
N GLN A 100 7.25 3.32 24.66
CA GLN A 100 8.22 4.42 24.51
C GLN A 100 7.87 5.37 23.35
N VAL A 101 7.28 4.82 22.29
CA VAL A 101 6.72 5.63 21.19
C VAL A 101 5.59 6.51 21.74
N PHE A 102 4.66 5.94 22.51
CA PHE A 102 3.54 6.69 23.11
C PHE A 102 4.01 7.81 24.03
N GLU A 103 4.98 7.54 24.90
CA GLU A 103 5.59 8.56 25.76
C GLU A 103 6.17 9.72 24.95
N LYS A 104 6.88 9.42 23.86
CA LYS A 104 7.43 10.45 22.96
C LYS A 104 6.33 11.24 22.24
N LEU A 105 5.29 10.58 21.72
CA LEU A 105 4.18 11.25 21.06
C LEU A 105 3.47 12.23 22.00
N LEU A 106 3.23 11.83 23.26
CA LEU A 106 2.65 12.71 24.27
C LEU A 106 3.57 13.90 24.60
N ALA A 107 4.88 13.67 24.72
CA ALA A 107 5.83 14.75 24.93
C ALA A 107 5.90 15.71 23.73
N PHE A 108 5.84 15.18 22.52
CA PHE A 108 5.85 15.99 21.29
C PHE A 108 4.57 16.81 21.12
N SER A 109 3.40 16.28 21.50
CA SER A 109 2.13 16.97 21.37
C SER A 109 1.99 18.20 22.29
N THR A 110 2.82 18.29 23.32
CA THR A 110 2.84 19.42 24.28
C THR A 110 4.07 20.33 24.09
N SER A 111 4.96 20.01 23.14
CA SER A 111 6.16 20.79 22.86
C SER A 111 5.83 22.12 22.18
N ASN A 112 6.55 23.18 22.56
CA ASN A 112 6.52 24.47 21.88
C ASN A 112 7.40 24.51 20.61
N GLU A 113 8.30 23.54 20.47
CA GLU A 113 9.17 23.40 19.30
C GLU A 113 8.57 22.37 18.35
N LYS A 114 8.80 22.55 17.05
CA LYS A 114 8.38 21.57 16.04
C LYS A 114 9.10 20.26 16.28
N PRO A 115 8.40 19.17 16.65
CA PRO A 115 9.04 17.90 16.93
C PRO A 115 9.48 17.20 15.65
N PRO A 116 10.41 16.24 15.73
CA PRO A 116 10.66 15.30 14.64
C PRO A 116 9.38 14.49 14.36
N ALA A 117 9.22 14.08 13.10
CA ALA A 117 8.16 13.16 12.75
C ALA A 117 8.50 11.76 13.26
N LEU A 118 7.60 11.18 14.03
CA LEU A 118 7.70 9.83 14.61
C LEU A 118 6.52 9.00 14.12
N TYR A 119 6.82 7.86 13.52
CA TYR A 119 5.80 7.03 12.88
C TYR A 119 6.11 5.54 13.08
N VAL A 120 5.12 4.78 13.49
CA VAL A 120 5.15 3.32 13.55
C VAL A 120 4.13 2.79 12.56
N GLY A 121 4.61 2.12 11.53
CA GLY A 121 3.80 1.63 10.43
C GLY A 121 3.61 0.12 10.47
N SER A 122 2.48 -0.34 9.93
CA SER A 122 2.19 -1.76 9.65
C SER A 122 2.43 -2.71 10.84
N THR A 123 2.05 -2.28 12.05
CA THR A 123 2.13 -3.16 13.22
C THR A 123 0.97 -4.14 13.20
N GLN A 124 1.25 -5.39 12.83
CA GLN A 124 0.25 -6.47 12.78
C GLN A 124 -0.40 -6.68 14.15
N THR A 125 -1.68 -6.38 14.29
CA THR A 125 -2.38 -6.40 15.58
C THR A 125 -2.43 -7.78 16.20
N SER A 126 -2.66 -8.83 15.44
CA SER A 126 -2.67 -10.21 15.94
C SER A 126 -1.37 -10.64 16.62
N ALA A 127 -0.22 -10.08 16.20
CA ALA A 127 1.09 -10.46 16.71
C ALA A 127 1.61 -9.53 17.82
N TRP A 128 1.22 -8.26 17.82
CA TRP A 128 1.69 -7.25 18.77
C TRP A 128 0.66 -6.85 19.83
N LEU A 129 -0.63 -6.99 19.51
CA LEU A 129 -1.76 -6.55 20.32
C LEU A 129 -2.83 -7.67 20.42
N PRO A 130 -2.52 -8.84 21.02
CA PRO A 130 -3.48 -9.95 21.13
C PRO A 130 -4.79 -9.51 21.78
N GLY A 131 -5.94 -9.89 21.20
CA GLY A 131 -7.27 -9.47 21.65
C GLY A 131 -7.77 -8.16 21.05
N PHE A 132 -6.92 -7.43 20.33
CA PHE A 132 -7.30 -6.16 19.72
C PHE A 132 -8.34 -6.32 18.61
N ASN A 133 -8.17 -7.32 17.76
CA ASN A 133 -9.09 -7.54 16.61
C ASN A 133 -10.50 -7.94 17.10
N GLU A 134 -10.58 -8.73 18.17
CA GLU A 134 -11.84 -9.15 18.79
C GLU A 134 -12.59 -7.97 19.42
N ALA A 135 -11.85 -6.98 19.93
CA ALA A 135 -12.44 -5.75 20.46
C ALA A 135 -12.84 -4.74 19.38
N HIS A 136 -12.28 -4.85 18.17
CA HIS A 136 -12.51 -3.93 17.05
C HIS A 136 -12.88 -4.70 15.76
N PRO A 137 -14.00 -5.46 15.78
CA PRO A 137 -14.41 -6.19 14.61
C PRO A 137 -14.82 -5.23 13.49
N LEU A 138 -14.36 -5.50 12.27
CA LEU A 138 -14.93 -4.88 11.09
C LEU A 138 -16.14 -5.72 10.67
N PRO A 139 -17.35 -5.15 10.58
CA PRO A 139 -18.54 -5.91 10.22
C PRO A 139 -18.59 -6.20 8.71
N CYS A 140 -17.60 -6.93 8.21
CA CYS A 140 -17.45 -7.32 6.81
C CYS A 140 -17.06 -8.79 6.74
N ASP A 141 -17.65 -9.51 5.79
CA ASP A 141 -17.22 -10.86 5.45
C ASP A 141 -16.08 -10.78 4.42
N ILE A 142 -14.87 -10.56 4.92
CA ILE A 142 -13.64 -10.50 4.12
C ILE A 142 -12.71 -11.64 4.54
N PRO A 143 -12.08 -12.34 3.57
CA PRO A 143 -11.26 -13.51 3.88
C PRO A 143 -9.98 -13.12 4.60
N GLU A 144 -9.76 -13.64 5.80
CA GLU A 144 -8.51 -13.57 6.58
C GLU A 144 -7.72 -12.24 6.45
N PRO A 145 -8.33 -11.09 6.82
CA PRO A 145 -7.68 -9.81 6.62
C PRO A 145 -6.42 -9.67 7.49
N MET A 146 -5.36 -9.15 6.92
CA MET A 146 -4.22 -8.68 7.68
C MET A 146 -4.56 -7.33 8.31
N THR A 147 -4.74 -7.31 9.63
CA THR A 147 -5.05 -6.09 10.38
C THR A 147 -3.77 -5.48 10.92
N SER A 148 -3.59 -4.18 10.70
CA SER A 148 -2.41 -3.44 11.16
C SER A 148 -2.78 -2.11 11.80
N LEU A 149 -2.05 -1.76 12.85
CA LEU A 149 -2.09 -0.45 13.51
C LEU A 149 -0.97 0.44 12.96
N TRP A 150 -1.32 1.69 12.70
CA TRP A 150 -0.44 2.77 12.27
C TRP A 150 -0.59 3.93 13.25
N ILE A 151 0.50 4.38 13.84
CA ILE A 151 0.45 5.43 14.86
C ILE A 151 1.65 6.35 14.76
N GLY A 152 1.43 7.64 14.98
CA GLY A 152 2.48 8.65 14.88
C GLY A 152 1.97 10.05 15.15
N ASN A 153 2.84 11.03 14.94
CA ASN A 153 2.45 12.44 14.91
C ASN A 153 2.20 12.93 13.49
N GLU A 154 2.20 14.25 13.27
CA GLU A 154 2.07 14.85 11.94
C GLU A 154 3.11 14.28 10.98
N SER A 155 2.63 13.74 9.86
CA SER A 155 3.49 13.08 8.88
C SER A 155 2.86 13.04 7.49
N ARG A 156 3.70 12.87 6.47
CA ARG A 156 3.31 12.77 5.06
C ARG A 156 3.98 11.55 4.45
N VAL A 157 3.20 10.52 4.15
CA VAL A 157 3.65 9.34 3.40
C VAL A 157 3.35 9.59 1.93
N ALA A 158 4.39 9.67 1.10
CA ALA A 158 4.26 9.99 -0.33
C ALA A 158 3.35 8.99 -1.05
N ALA A 159 2.74 9.43 -2.15
CA ALA A 159 1.80 8.61 -2.91
C ALA A 159 2.45 7.31 -3.38
N HIS A 160 1.87 6.20 -3.01
CA HIS A 160 2.23 4.82 -3.33
C HIS A 160 0.96 4.01 -3.58
N PHE A 161 1.11 2.76 -3.97
CA PHE A 161 0.00 1.83 -4.12
C PHE A 161 0.23 0.58 -3.30
N ASP A 162 -0.86 -0.07 -2.91
CA ASP A 162 -0.85 -1.39 -2.31
C ASP A 162 -1.51 -2.42 -3.23
N PHE A 163 -1.06 -3.68 -3.17
CA PHE A 163 -1.69 -4.76 -3.92
C PHE A 163 -3.02 -5.20 -3.31
N PRO A 164 -3.12 -5.37 -1.99
CA PRO A 164 -4.37 -5.75 -1.36
C PRO A 164 -5.43 -4.66 -1.50
N ARG A 165 -6.70 -5.06 -1.47
CA ARG A 165 -7.80 -4.16 -1.12
C ARG A 165 -7.60 -3.73 0.33
N ASN A 166 -8.07 -2.54 0.65
CA ASN A 166 -7.82 -1.94 1.96
C ASN A 166 -9.08 -1.21 2.47
N ILE A 167 -9.50 -1.53 3.68
CA ILE A 167 -10.37 -0.66 4.47
C ILE A 167 -9.51 -0.05 5.57
N ALA A 168 -9.36 1.27 5.55
CA ALA A 168 -8.58 2.00 6.53
C ALA A 168 -9.50 2.84 7.42
N CYS A 169 -9.45 2.56 8.72
CA CYS A 169 -10.29 3.15 9.76
C CYS A 169 -9.50 4.21 10.54
N CYS A 170 -9.90 5.46 10.49
CA CYS A 170 -9.35 6.51 11.33
C CYS A 170 -9.82 6.29 12.77
N VAL A 171 -8.90 6.14 13.71
CA VAL A 171 -9.25 5.84 15.11
C VAL A 171 -8.78 6.92 16.10
N LEU A 172 -7.86 7.79 15.66
CA LEU A 172 -7.32 8.89 16.49
C LEU A 172 -6.75 9.98 15.59
N GLY A 173 -7.07 11.25 15.88
CA GLY A 173 -6.64 12.40 15.09
C GLY A 173 -7.31 12.45 13.72
N GLU A 174 -6.82 13.30 12.84
CA GLU A 174 -7.34 13.49 11.49
C GLU A 174 -6.34 13.01 10.45
N ARG A 175 -6.84 12.34 9.39
CA ARG A 175 -6.01 11.90 8.28
C ARG A 175 -6.58 12.32 6.94
N ARG A 176 -5.74 12.92 6.10
CA ARG A 176 -6.10 13.22 4.72
C ARG A 176 -5.55 12.15 3.79
N PHE A 177 -6.42 11.65 2.95
CA PHE A 177 -6.08 10.79 1.82
C PHE A 177 -6.20 11.60 0.53
N THR A 178 -5.19 11.55 -0.31
CA THR A 178 -5.23 12.02 -1.69
C THR A 178 -4.93 10.83 -2.59
N VAL A 179 -5.88 10.48 -3.45
CA VAL A 179 -5.84 9.23 -4.21
C VAL A 179 -5.91 9.48 -5.71
N PHE A 180 -5.34 8.55 -6.49
CA PHE A 180 -5.34 8.61 -7.95
C PHE A 180 -5.60 7.23 -8.53
N PRO A 181 -6.31 7.14 -9.68
CA PRO A 181 -6.50 5.88 -10.36
C PRO A 181 -5.16 5.28 -10.84
N PRO A 182 -5.08 3.94 -10.95
CA PRO A 182 -3.86 3.23 -11.38
C PRO A 182 -3.27 3.71 -12.69
N GLU A 183 -4.10 4.18 -13.62
CA GLU A 183 -3.72 4.70 -14.94
C GLU A 183 -2.82 5.93 -14.88
N GLN A 184 -2.81 6.63 -13.74
CA GLN A 184 -1.98 7.81 -13.53
C GLN A 184 -0.49 7.48 -13.24
N VAL A 185 -0.08 6.22 -13.32
CA VAL A 185 1.29 5.76 -13.04
C VAL A 185 2.36 6.57 -13.80
N GLU A 186 2.11 6.93 -15.06
CA GLU A 186 3.05 7.73 -15.85
C GLU A 186 3.13 9.19 -15.38
N ASN A 187 2.00 9.72 -14.90
CA ASN A 187 1.82 11.12 -14.52
C ASN A 187 2.26 11.41 -13.08
N LEU A 188 2.42 10.36 -12.27
CA LEU A 188 2.87 10.42 -10.87
C LEU A 188 4.40 10.38 -10.71
N TYR A 189 5.16 10.24 -11.78
CA TYR A 189 6.64 10.24 -11.75
C TYR A 189 7.20 9.28 -10.71
N VAL A 190 6.98 8.01 -10.92
CA VAL A 190 7.34 6.92 -10.00
C VAL A 190 8.85 6.84 -9.81
N GLY A 191 9.28 6.78 -8.55
CA GLY A 191 10.67 6.70 -8.14
C GLY A 191 11.31 5.30 -8.26
N PRO A 192 12.45 5.09 -7.58
CA PRO A 192 13.18 3.83 -7.61
C PRO A 192 12.35 2.62 -7.18
N TRP A 193 12.61 1.46 -7.82
CA TRP A 193 11.95 0.18 -7.50
C TRP A 193 12.71 -0.67 -6.49
N ASP A 194 14.03 -0.48 -6.41
CA ASP A 194 14.90 -1.31 -5.55
C ASP A 194 15.08 -0.74 -4.15
N LEU A 195 14.82 0.55 -3.97
CA LEU A 195 14.84 1.26 -2.70
C LEU A 195 13.52 2.00 -2.51
N THR A 196 12.70 1.61 -1.53
CA THR A 196 11.34 2.14 -1.36
C THR A 196 11.07 2.51 0.10
N PRO A 197 10.62 3.75 0.39
CA PRO A 197 10.31 4.17 1.76
C PRO A 197 9.10 3.45 2.37
N ALA A 198 8.12 3.06 1.53
CA ALA A 198 6.83 2.49 1.95
C ALA A 198 6.64 1.03 1.54
N GLY A 199 7.71 0.32 1.15
CA GLY A 199 7.62 -1.05 0.63
C GLY A 199 7.23 -1.15 -0.84
N GLN A 200 6.66 -0.09 -1.43
CA GLN A 200 6.32 0.05 -2.84
C GLN A 200 6.98 1.31 -3.41
N PRO A 201 7.19 1.39 -4.74
CA PRO A 201 7.64 2.62 -5.38
C PRO A 201 6.66 3.77 -5.08
N ILE A 202 7.21 4.94 -4.87
CA ILE A 202 6.44 6.13 -4.51
C ILE A 202 6.53 7.20 -5.60
N SER A 203 5.56 8.13 -5.62
CA SER A 203 5.64 9.34 -6.45
C SER A 203 6.78 10.23 -5.98
N MET A 204 7.54 10.78 -6.93
CA MET A 204 8.60 11.76 -6.66
C MET A 204 8.05 13.17 -6.42
N VAL A 205 6.78 13.43 -6.75
CA VAL A 205 6.16 14.75 -6.66
C VAL A 205 5.85 15.09 -5.21
N ASP A 206 6.28 16.27 -4.74
CA ASP A 206 5.79 16.81 -3.46
C ASP A 206 4.50 17.60 -3.68
N PHE A 207 3.38 17.07 -3.21
CA PHE A 207 2.07 17.72 -3.40
C PHE A 207 1.91 19.04 -2.64
N HIS A 208 2.77 19.31 -1.65
CA HIS A 208 2.79 20.60 -0.95
C HIS A 208 3.60 21.68 -1.69
N SER A 209 4.51 21.27 -2.59
CA SER A 209 5.37 22.16 -3.34
C SER A 209 5.66 21.59 -4.73
N ILE A 210 4.65 21.61 -5.60
CA ILE A 210 4.73 20.97 -6.92
C ILE A 210 5.61 21.78 -7.86
N ASP A 211 6.70 21.18 -8.33
CA ASP A 211 7.52 21.71 -9.41
C ASP A 211 7.00 21.21 -10.78
N TYR A 212 6.11 21.98 -11.37
CA TYR A 212 5.57 21.66 -12.70
C TYR A 212 6.60 21.80 -13.84
N ALA A 213 7.74 22.42 -13.62
CA ALA A 213 8.82 22.44 -14.62
C ALA A 213 9.54 21.08 -14.64
N GLN A 214 9.76 20.48 -13.48
CA GLN A 214 10.33 19.15 -13.34
C GLN A 214 9.30 18.04 -13.64
N PHE A 215 8.04 18.22 -13.22
CA PHE A 215 6.96 17.22 -13.30
C PHE A 215 5.76 17.71 -14.15
N PRO A 216 5.95 18.06 -15.44
CA PRO A 216 4.89 18.70 -16.24
C PRO A 216 3.64 17.84 -16.44
N LYS A 217 3.75 16.50 -16.48
CA LYS A 217 2.61 15.58 -16.63
C LYS A 217 1.77 15.48 -15.34
N PHE A 218 2.29 15.94 -14.19
CA PHE A 218 1.52 15.86 -12.95
C PHE A 218 0.24 16.70 -12.99
N LYS A 219 0.13 17.69 -13.89
CA LYS A 219 -1.11 18.43 -14.13
C LYS A 219 -2.26 17.50 -14.52
N GLU A 220 -1.97 16.49 -15.34
CA GLU A 220 -2.95 15.46 -15.72
C GLU A 220 -3.35 14.61 -14.52
N ALA A 221 -2.37 14.16 -13.71
CA ALA A 221 -2.69 13.43 -12.49
C ALA A 221 -3.55 14.26 -11.52
N GLU A 222 -3.27 15.55 -11.38
CA GLU A 222 -4.02 16.47 -10.50
C GLU A 222 -5.49 16.59 -10.89
N GLU A 223 -5.83 16.52 -12.19
CA GLU A 223 -7.21 16.53 -12.67
C GLU A 223 -8.00 15.26 -12.32
N HIS A 224 -7.28 14.15 -12.08
CA HIS A 224 -7.88 12.88 -11.67
C HIS A 224 -7.76 12.61 -10.15
N ALA A 225 -7.18 13.55 -9.42
CA ALA A 225 -7.02 13.44 -7.98
C ALA A 225 -8.36 13.46 -7.25
N GLN A 226 -8.51 12.58 -6.26
CA GLN A 226 -9.61 12.64 -5.31
C GLN A 226 -9.04 12.77 -3.90
N THR A 227 -9.78 13.43 -3.01
CA THR A 227 -9.32 13.65 -1.64
C THR A 227 -10.44 13.57 -0.62
N THR A 228 -10.07 13.17 0.59
CA THR A 228 -10.95 13.22 1.76
C THR A 228 -10.11 13.42 3.02
N THR A 229 -10.69 14.05 4.03
CA THR A 229 -10.14 14.02 5.40
C THR A 229 -11.06 13.15 6.24
N LEU A 230 -10.45 12.18 6.93
CA LEU A 230 -11.12 11.27 7.86
C LEU A 230 -10.94 11.78 9.29
N GLU A 231 -12.02 11.73 10.06
CA GLU A 231 -12.07 11.92 11.50
C GLU A 231 -12.18 10.58 12.22
N PRO A 232 -11.93 10.50 13.55
CA PRO A 232 -12.09 9.25 14.28
C PRO A 232 -13.50 8.65 14.14
N GLY A 233 -13.55 7.41 13.71
CA GLY A 233 -14.79 6.68 13.37
C GLY A 233 -15.07 6.55 11.88
N ASP A 234 -14.44 7.38 11.04
CA ASP A 234 -14.57 7.30 9.58
C ASP A 234 -13.72 6.19 9.00
N VAL A 235 -14.15 5.68 7.86
CA VAL A 235 -13.39 4.69 7.08
C VAL A 235 -13.27 5.11 5.62
N ILE A 236 -12.17 4.71 5.00
CA ILE A 236 -11.97 4.75 3.56
C ILE A 236 -11.73 3.35 3.04
N TYR A 237 -12.36 3.02 1.92
CA TYR A 237 -12.03 1.87 1.11
C TYR A 237 -11.13 2.29 -0.04
N LEU A 238 -10.04 1.55 -0.22
CA LEU A 238 -9.10 1.71 -1.33
C LEU A 238 -9.05 0.40 -2.13
N PRO A 239 -9.45 0.43 -3.40
CA PRO A 239 -9.25 -0.72 -4.28
C PRO A 239 -7.75 -1.01 -4.47
N ASN A 240 -7.44 -2.21 -4.93
CA ASN A 240 -6.07 -2.57 -5.27
C ASN A 240 -5.46 -1.59 -6.27
N MET A 241 -4.14 -1.35 -6.12
CA MET A 241 -3.34 -0.55 -7.04
C MET A 241 -3.69 0.94 -7.11
N TRP A 242 -4.69 1.43 -6.38
CA TRP A 242 -4.95 2.86 -6.30
C TRP A 242 -3.80 3.58 -5.59
N TRP A 243 -3.27 4.58 -6.25
CA TRP A 243 -2.25 5.44 -5.66
C TRP A 243 -2.85 6.27 -4.54
N HIS A 244 -2.16 6.35 -3.41
CA HIS A 244 -2.64 7.14 -2.27
C HIS A 244 -1.48 7.77 -1.50
N GLN A 245 -1.59 9.08 -1.27
CA GLN A 245 -0.81 9.80 -0.27
C GLN A 245 -1.62 9.86 1.01
N VAL A 246 -0.96 9.66 2.15
CA VAL A 246 -1.59 9.73 3.47
C VAL A 246 -0.89 10.77 4.32
N GLU A 247 -1.65 11.71 4.84
CA GLU A 247 -1.17 12.77 5.72
C GLU A 247 -1.84 12.64 7.09
N SER A 248 -1.03 12.64 8.12
CA SER A 248 -1.47 12.73 9.53
C SER A 248 -1.51 14.21 9.90
N LEU A 249 -2.68 14.74 10.26
CA LEU A 249 -2.90 16.18 10.42
C LEU A 249 -2.95 16.65 11.87
N SER A 250 -3.04 15.73 12.83
CA SER A 250 -3.12 16.03 14.25
C SER A 250 -1.79 15.74 14.94
N PRO A 251 -1.52 16.32 16.14
CA PRO A 251 -0.32 16.04 16.91
C PRO A 251 -0.12 14.57 17.26
N ILE A 252 -1.21 13.80 17.39
CA ILE A 252 -1.19 12.33 17.55
C ILE A 252 -2.27 11.73 16.66
N ASN A 253 -1.91 10.70 15.91
CA ASN A 253 -2.78 10.07 14.93
C ASN A 253 -2.72 8.56 15.01
N GLY A 254 -3.85 7.90 14.81
CA GLY A 254 -3.98 6.45 14.76
C GLY A 254 -4.87 6.00 13.60
N LEU A 255 -4.47 4.94 12.92
CA LEU A 255 -5.22 4.28 11.86
C LEU A 255 -5.16 2.78 12.06
N VAL A 256 -6.27 2.10 11.84
CA VAL A 256 -6.33 0.63 11.76
C VAL A 256 -6.78 0.26 10.36
N ASN A 257 -6.02 -0.57 9.68
CA ASN A 257 -6.40 -1.02 8.36
C ASN A 257 -6.56 -2.54 8.28
N PHE A 258 -7.39 -2.96 7.34
CA PHE A 258 -7.68 -4.34 7.01
C PHE A 258 -7.33 -4.53 5.55
N TRP A 259 -6.28 -5.32 5.29
CA TRP A 259 -5.84 -5.70 3.95
C TRP A 259 -6.27 -7.12 3.63
N TRP A 260 -6.84 -7.32 2.44
CA TRP A 260 -7.16 -8.65 1.95
C TRP A 260 -6.94 -8.77 0.45
N GLN A 261 -6.82 -9.99 -0.02
CA GLN A 261 -6.70 -10.36 -1.43
C GLN A 261 -7.73 -11.42 -1.78
N GLU A 262 -8.25 -11.37 -2.98
CA GLU A 262 -9.20 -12.36 -3.51
C GLU A 262 -8.47 -13.58 -4.07
N THR A 263 -7.21 -13.39 -4.48
CA THR A 263 -6.40 -14.47 -5.05
C THR A 263 -5.60 -15.19 -3.97
N PRO A 264 -5.56 -16.53 -4.00
CA PRO A 264 -4.76 -17.32 -3.07
C PRO A 264 -3.28 -16.91 -3.10
N GLY A 265 -2.66 -16.79 -1.93
CA GLY A 265 -1.23 -16.42 -1.81
C GLY A 265 -0.28 -17.36 -2.53
N VAL A 266 -0.70 -18.59 -2.83
CA VAL A 266 0.09 -19.58 -3.59
C VAL A 266 0.36 -19.13 -5.04
N TYR A 267 -0.43 -18.19 -5.59
CA TYR A 267 -0.20 -17.65 -6.94
C TYR A 267 0.98 -16.69 -7.02
N GLY A 268 1.51 -16.27 -5.88
CA GLY A 268 2.64 -15.37 -5.81
C GLY A 268 2.25 -13.88 -5.93
N SER A 269 3.27 -13.02 -5.95
CA SER A 269 3.06 -11.57 -6.03
C SER A 269 3.07 -11.09 -7.48
N PRO A 270 2.07 -10.31 -7.92
CA PRO A 270 2.10 -9.64 -9.23
C PRO A 270 3.33 -8.72 -9.42
N THR A 271 3.85 -8.13 -8.34
CA THR A 271 5.10 -7.33 -8.39
C THR A 271 6.29 -8.18 -8.84
N GLU A 272 6.39 -9.43 -8.39
CA GLU A 272 7.46 -10.32 -8.82
C GLU A 272 7.35 -10.68 -10.31
N ALA A 273 6.12 -10.81 -10.84
CA ALA A 273 5.91 -10.99 -12.27
C ALA A 273 6.40 -9.77 -13.07
N LEU A 274 6.10 -8.56 -12.60
CA LEU A 274 6.57 -7.31 -13.21
C LEU A 274 8.10 -7.17 -13.13
N LYS A 275 8.73 -7.44 -11.99
CA LYS A 275 10.19 -7.44 -11.85
C LYS A 275 10.84 -8.46 -12.79
N HIS A 276 10.21 -9.63 -12.97
CA HIS A 276 10.69 -10.61 -13.94
C HIS A 276 10.57 -10.12 -15.38
N ALA A 277 9.49 -9.39 -15.71
CA ALA A 277 9.33 -8.77 -17.01
C ALA A 277 10.40 -7.67 -17.27
N PHE A 278 10.79 -6.90 -16.24
CA PHE A 278 11.94 -5.98 -16.37
C PHE A 278 13.21 -6.72 -16.80
N LEU A 279 13.48 -7.86 -16.19
CA LEU A 279 14.65 -8.67 -16.50
C LEU A 279 14.58 -9.30 -17.89
N SER A 280 13.45 -9.91 -18.25
CA SER A 280 13.33 -10.80 -19.41
C SER A 280 12.81 -10.13 -20.67
N ILE A 281 12.10 -8.99 -20.56
CA ILE A 281 11.41 -8.35 -21.68
C ILE A 281 11.97 -6.96 -22.01
N ARG A 282 12.29 -6.16 -21.00
CA ARG A 282 12.61 -4.73 -21.18
C ARG A 282 13.78 -4.48 -22.13
N SER A 283 14.79 -5.36 -22.15
CA SER A 283 15.98 -5.24 -23.01
C SER A 283 15.79 -5.78 -24.43
N LEU A 284 14.65 -6.41 -24.74
CA LEU A 284 14.39 -6.94 -26.08
C LEU A 284 14.19 -5.81 -27.11
N PRO A 285 14.48 -6.07 -28.41
CA PRO A 285 14.16 -5.14 -29.47
C PRO A 285 12.67 -4.74 -29.48
N LEU A 286 12.37 -3.51 -29.91
CA LEU A 286 11.02 -2.95 -29.85
C LEU A 286 9.95 -3.83 -30.52
N HIS A 287 10.27 -4.42 -31.69
CA HIS A 287 9.32 -5.29 -32.39
C HIS A 287 8.97 -6.55 -31.59
N GLN A 288 9.95 -7.14 -30.87
CA GLN A 288 9.70 -8.30 -29.99
C GLN A 288 8.87 -7.91 -28.76
N ARG A 289 9.14 -6.74 -28.16
CA ARG A 289 8.32 -6.23 -27.04
C ARG A 289 6.88 -5.98 -27.45
N LYS A 290 6.65 -5.44 -28.66
CA LYS A 290 5.31 -5.25 -29.23
C LYS A 290 4.59 -6.59 -29.46
N ALA A 291 5.30 -7.60 -29.98
CA ALA A 291 4.73 -8.93 -30.15
C ALA A 291 4.38 -9.58 -28.80
N LEU A 292 5.26 -9.47 -27.82
CA LEU A 292 4.98 -9.97 -26.45
C LEU A 292 3.80 -9.23 -25.82
N LYS A 293 3.69 -7.90 -26.01
CA LYS A 293 2.52 -7.17 -25.50
C LYS A 293 1.22 -7.77 -26.03
N ALA A 294 1.13 -8.07 -27.32
CA ALA A 294 -0.05 -8.72 -27.90
C ALA A 294 -0.34 -10.10 -27.27
N MET A 295 0.70 -10.87 -26.92
CA MET A 295 0.53 -12.14 -26.19
C MET A 295 0.00 -11.92 -24.76
N PHE A 296 0.53 -10.92 -24.03
CA PHE A 296 0.05 -10.56 -22.70
C PHE A 296 -1.41 -10.07 -22.76
N ASP A 297 -1.73 -9.18 -23.68
CA ASP A 297 -3.09 -8.66 -23.87
C ASP A 297 -4.08 -9.82 -24.14
N HIS A 298 -3.66 -10.83 -24.91
CA HIS A 298 -4.51 -11.97 -25.26
C HIS A 298 -4.65 -13.02 -24.15
N TYR A 299 -3.57 -13.37 -23.45
CA TYR A 299 -3.56 -14.49 -22.50
C TYR A 299 -3.61 -14.08 -21.02
N VAL A 300 -3.23 -12.85 -20.70
CA VAL A 300 -3.09 -12.40 -19.30
C VAL A 300 -4.08 -11.29 -18.96
N PHE A 301 -4.37 -10.40 -19.89
CA PHE A 301 -5.22 -9.22 -19.67
C PHE A 301 -6.59 -9.33 -20.38
N ALA A 302 -6.93 -10.48 -20.94
CA ALA A 302 -8.26 -10.70 -21.50
C ALA A 302 -9.31 -10.79 -20.37
N ASP A 303 -10.46 -10.14 -20.57
CA ASP A 303 -11.56 -10.12 -19.58
C ASP A 303 -12.35 -11.43 -19.54
N THR A 304 -12.21 -12.27 -20.59
CA THR A 304 -12.97 -13.51 -20.74
C THR A 304 -12.08 -14.66 -21.22
N THR A 305 -12.59 -15.87 -21.14
CA THR A 305 -11.95 -17.08 -21.68
C THR A 305 -12.37 -17.41 -23.13
N GLU A 306 -13.11 -16.52 -23.81
CA GLU A 306 -13.57 -16.72 -25.21
C GLU A 306 -12.43 -17.06 -26.17
N HIS A 307 -11.25 -16.53 -25.91
CA HIS A 307 -10.05 -16.85 -26.72
C HIS A 307 -9.62 -18.33 -26.62
N LEU A 308 -10.20 -19.13 -25.71
CA LEU A 308 -9.93 -20.56 -25.53
C LEU A 308 -11.02 -21.46 -26.12
N GLU A 309 -12.15 -20.91 -26.56
CA GLU A 309 -13.33 -21.70 -27.02
C GLU A 309 -13.03 -22.66 -28.19
N HIS A 310 -12.00 -22.38 -28.96
CA HIS A 310 -11.55 -23.25 -30.05
C HIS A 310 -10.78 -24.50 -29.57
N LEU A 311 -10.48 -24.60 -28.28
CA LEU A 311 -9.78 -25.71 -27.64
C LEU A 311 -10.74 -26.53 -26.76
N PRO A 312 -10.63 -27.86 -26.77
CA PRO A 312 -11.31 -28.65 -25.73
C PRO A 312 -10.83 -28.25 -24.34
N GLU A 313 -11.72 -28.08 -23.38
CA GLU A 313 -11.40 -27.67 -22.01
C GLU A 313 -10.31 -28.54 -21.34
N ALA A 314 -10.32 -29.84 -21.58
CA ALA A 314 -9.29 -30.77 -21.10
C ALA A 314 -7.86 -30.44 -21.60
N SER A 315 -7.72 -29.59 -22.63
CA SER A 315 -6.44 -29.16 -23.19
C SER A 315 -5.98 -27.78 -22.74
N TRP A 316 -6.79 -27.06 -21.97
CA TRP A 316 -6.47 -25.69 -21.55
C TRP A 316 -5.22 -25.62 -20.66
N GLY A 317 -5.01 -26.59 -19.78
CA GLY A 317 -3.82 -26.62 -18.93
C GLY A 317 -3.61 -25.30 -18.18
N ARG A 318 -2.52 -24.61 -18.50
CA ARG A 318 -2.14 -23.31 -17.88
C ARG A 318 -2.99 -22.11 -18.34
N LEU A 319 -3.79 -22.31 -19.37
CA LEU A 319 -4.66 -21.25 -19.92
C LEU A 319 -6.03 -21.24 -19.21
N GLY A 320 -6.41 -22.34 -18.56
CA GLY A 320 -7.61 -22.44 -17.74
C GLY A 320 -7.33 -22.07 -16.27
N ASP A 321 -8.29 -22.42 -15.41
CA ASP A 321 -8.20 -22.16 -13.98
C ASP A 321 -6.95 -22.79 -13.37
N ILE A 322 -6.21 -21.99 -12.62
CA ILE A 322 -4.96 -22.42 -11.99
C ILE A 322 -5.28 -23.16 -10.70
N SER A 323 -5.08 -24.49 -10.71
CA SER A 323 -5.17 -25.28 -9.48
C SER A 323 -3.97 -25.05 -8.56
N ASP A 324 -4.12 -25.30 -7.26
CA ASP A 324 -3.03 -25.24 -6.27
C ASP A 324 -1.80 -26.07 -6.69
N THR A 325 -2.04 -27.21 -7.32
CA THR A 325 -0.96 -28.08 -7.82
C THR A 325 -0.17 -27.40 -8.92
N LEU A 326 -0.85 -26.78 -9.89
CA LEU A 326 -0.24 -26.07 -10.99
C LEU A 326 0.49 -24.80 -10.48
N ALA A 327 -0.12 -24.07 -9.55
CA ALA A 327 0.47 -22.89 -8.91
C ALA A 327 1.80 -23.21 -8.21
N ARG A 328 1.93 -24.37 -7.59
CA ARG A 328 3.17 -24.83 -6.94
C ARG A 328 4.23 -25.34 -7.94
N GLN A 329 3.81 -25.89 -9.09
CA GLN A 329 4.72 -26.38 -10.12
C GLN A 329 5.41 -25.25 -10.89
N LEU A 330 4.72 -24.17 -11.20
CA LEU A 330 5.26 -23.07 -12.01
C LEU A 330 6.54 -22.42 -11.42
N PRO A 331 6.62 -22.07 -10.13
CA PRO A 331 7.84 -21.55 -9.52
C PRO A 331 8.99 -22.59 -9.49
N ALA A 332 8.66 -23.87 -9.31
CA ALA A 332 9.66 -24.94 -9.30
C ALA A 332 10.29 -25.12 -10.68
N GLU A 333 9.50 -25.12 -11.75
CA GLU A 333 9.98 -25.17 -13.14
C GLU A 333 10.87 -23.97 -13.48
N ARG A 334 10.47 -22.76 -13.05
CA ARG A 334 11.27 -21.53 -13.23
C ARG A 334 12.63 -21.67 -12.54
N THR A 335 12.65 -22.14 -11.29
CA THR A 335 13.88 -22.34 -10.53
C THR A 335 14.77 -23.38 -11.21
N HIS A 336 14.18 -24.45 -11.72
CA HIS A 336 14.90 -25.50 -12.44
C HIS A 336 15.51 -24.98 -13.76
N SER A 337 14.75 -24.22 -14.54
CA SER A 337 15.21 -23.66 -15.82
C SER A 337 16.33 -22.63 -15.64
N ILE A 338 16.29 -21.83 -14.57
CA ILE A 338 17.38 -20.89 -14.21
C ILE A 338 18.65 -21.64 -13.82
N LYS A 339 18.55 -22.74 -13.05
CA LYS A 339 19.69 -23.57 -12.64
C LYS A 339 20.28 -24.38 -13.78
N GLN A 340 19.49 -24.71 -14.81
CA GLN A 340 19.96 -25.46 -16.00
C GLN A 340 20.61 -24.59 -17.07
N LYS A 341 20.61 -23.26 -16.97
CA LYS A 341 21.38 -22.36 -17.84
C LYS A 341 22.79 -22.09 -17.29
N PRO A 342 23.66 -23.09 -17.19
CA PRO A 342 25.07 -22.86 -16.96
C PRO A 342 25.85 -23.15 -18.25
N ASN A 343 26.71 -22.24 -18.62
CA ASN A 343 27.88 -22.52 -19.43
C ASN A 343 27.78 -22.81 -20.92
N GLN A 344 26.76 -22.41 -21.64
CA GLN A 344 26.91 -22.30 -23.10
C GLN A 344 27.85 -21.15 -23.52
N GLU A 345 27.97 -20.08 -22.71
CA GLU A 345 28.95 -19.02 -22.98
C GLU A 345 30.39 -19.41 -22.66
N ALA A 346 30.63 -20.22 -21.64
CA ALA A 346 31.97 -20.73 -21.32
C ALA A 346 32.46 -21.78 -22.33
N ALA A 347 31.59 -22.48 -23.02
CA ALA A 347 31.94 -23.41 -24.08
C ALA A 347 32.31 -22.71 -25.38
N ASN A 348 31.70 -21.55 -25.68
CA ASN A 348 31.98 -20.75 -26.87
C ASN A 348 33.26 -19.89 -26.73
N SER A 349 33.65 -19.49 -25.53
CA SER A 349 34.89 -18.75 -25.31
C SER A 349 36.13 -19.67 -25.49
N LYS A 350 36.01 -20.96 -25.17
CA LYS A 350 37.09 -21.96 -25.37
C LYS A 350 37.27 -22.41 -26.83
N LYS A 351 36.32 -22.12 -27.72
CA LYS A 351 36.44 -22.42 -29.16
C LYS A 351 37.02 -21.27 -29.99
N LYS A 352 37.19 -20.07 -29.40
CA LYS A 352 37.81 -18.92 -30.10
C LYS A 352 39.31 -18.75 -29.80
N THR A 353 39.92 -19.68 -29.05
CA THR A 353 41.36 -19.64 -28.71
C THR A 353 42.06 -20.98 -29.12
N LYS A 354 41.69 -21.48 -30.29
CA LYS A 354 42.50 -22.50 -31.02
C LYS A 354 42.64 -22.12 -32.47
#